data_1d6aee4c22959d8a775492ab728c8fc7
#
_entry.id   1d6aee4c22959d8a775492ab728c8fc7
#
_cell.length_a   1.000
_cell.length_b   1.000
_cell.length_c   1.000
_cell.angle_alpha   90.00
_cell.angle_beta   90.00
_cell.angle_gamma   90.00
#
_symmetry.space_group_name_H-M   'P 1'
#
loop_
_entity.id
_entity.type
_entity.pdbx_description
1 polymer ?
#
loop_
_entity_poly.entity_id
_entity_poly.type
_entity_poly.pdbx_seq_one_letter_code
_entity_poly.pdbx_strand_id
1 'polypeptide(L)'
;MYAHNLLCGSPSTFTADHFPKEEEMIATTETKLPKLITALPGPNAKRVVESDAKFMSPSYTRDYPLVAKRGRGAIVEDVDGNAFLDFAAGIAVCSTGHCHPKVVAAIQQQAAELIHMSGTDFYYESMPRLAERLVNTLSGVAPKKAFFTNSGAEAVEGAIKLARYATNRDKMIAFYGCFHGRTMGALSLTASKTTQRKGFGALLSGVEHIPFPYAYRCAHGHTAETCGVEILEQLEQQIFKRLFDPEEVAGIIIEPIQGEGGYVVAPNFFLQELQRICRKHGIMLIADEVQSGMGRTGKWWAHQFAGIEPDIICSAKGIASGMPLGAIFAPASIMNWKPGAHGTTFGGNPVCIAAALATADLIESEYLENARRMGEYLFTRLADWTKKFKIVGDVRGRGLMIGIEIVRDQRTKEKAADLRNAIVDLAFHKGLCILGAGENTLRLSPSLLIDEEQADFAVRTLEECIREAEKKA
;
A
#
# COMPACT_ATOMS: atom_id res chain seq x y z
N MET A 1 48.41 9.27 -34.06
CA MET A 1 48.63 7.82 -33.87
C MET A 1 48.50 7.54 -32.38
N TYR A 2 47.35 7.10 -31.93
CA TYR A 2 47.19 6.37 -30.67
C TYR A 2 46.04 5.38 -30.88
N ALA A 3 46.40 4.13 -31.03
CA ALA A 3 45.47 3.01 -31.13
C ALA A 3 45.10 2.56 -29.72
N HIS A 4 43.83 2.69 -29.31
CA HIS A 4 43.30 2.03 -28.14
C HIS A 4 42.69 0.69 -28.54
N ASN A 5 43.34 -0.39 -28.14
CA ASN A 5 42.82 -1.74 -28.17
C ASN A 5 41.65 -1.84 -27.15
N LEU A 6 40.42 -1.83 -27.63
CA LEU A 6 39.24 -2.26 -26.91
C LEU A 6 39.14 -3.79 -27.06
N LEU A 7 39.47 -4.52 -26.02
CA LEU A 7 39.15 -5.93 -25.90
C LEU A 7 37.62 -6.07 -25.84
N CYS A 8 37.04 -6.49 -26.95
CA CYS A 8 35.64 -6.83 -27.11
C CYS A 8 35.43 -8.20 -26.41
N GLY A 9 34.92 -8.17 -25.17
CA GLY A 9 34.38 -9.37 -24.52
C GLY A 9 33.17 -9.84 -25.32
N SER A 10 33.19 -11.09 -25.76
CA SER A 10 32.09 -11.73 -26.49
C SER A 10 30.76 -11.57 -25.71
N PRO A 11 29.64 -11.22 -26.35
CA PRO A 11 28.34 -11.21 -25.72
C PRO A 11 27.99 -12.63 -25.30
N SER A 12 27.67 -12.82 -24.01
CA SER A 12 27.09 -14.06 -23.52
C SER A 12 25.76 -14.29 -24.27
N THR A 13 25.75 -15.29 -25.13
CA THR A 13 24.53 -15.75 -25.82
C THR A 13 23.53 -16.22 -24.76
N PHE A 14 22.45 -15.49 -24.60
CA PHE A 14 21.25 -15.97 -23.91
C PHE A 14 20.68 -17.10 -24.76
N THR A 15 20.97 -18.36 -24.40
CA THR A 15 20.31 -19.51 -25.00
C THR A 15 19.01 -19.78 -24.30
N ALA A 16 17.98 -20.17 -25.04
CA ALA A 16 16.65 -20.50 -24.55
C ALA A 16 16.61 -21.65 -23.51
N ASP A 17 17.74 -22.36 -23.34
CA ASP A 17 17.90 -23.46 -22.39
C ASP A 17 18.04 -23.03 -20.92
N HIS A 18 17.97 -21.74 -20.60
CA HIS A 18 18.09 -21.23 -19.23
C HIS A 18 16.75 -21.02 -18.52
N PHE A 19 15.61 -21.36 -19.14
CA PHE A 19 14.35 -21.40 -18.42
C PHE A 19 14.26 -22.74 -17.67
N PRO A 20 14.16 -22.74 -16.34
CA PRO A 20 13.98 -23.96 -15.57
C PRO A 20 12.72 -24.69 -16.05
N LYS A 21 12.81 -26.00 -16.24
CA LYS A 21 11.65 -26.84 -16.60
C LYS A 21 10.59 -26.70 -15.50
N GLU A 22 9.33 -26.93 -15.86
CA GLU A 22 8.18 -26.79 -14.94
C GLU A 22 8.38 -27.56 -13.62
N GLU A 23 9.05 -28.74 -13.66
CA GLU A 23 9.41 -29.53 -12.49
C GLU A 23 10.50 -28.86 -11.60
N GLU A 24 11.45 -28.12 -12.19
CA GLU A 24 12.45 -27.35 -11.43
C GLU A 24 11.88 -26.05 -10.84
N MET A 25 10.85 -25.48 -11.44
CA MET A 25 10.10 -24.35 -10.87
C MET A 25 9.25 -24.73 -9.66
N ILE A 26 8.88 -26.02 -9.54
CA ILE A 26 8.05 -26.52 -8.43
C ILE A 26 8.91 -26.94 -7.22
N ALA A 27 10.16 -27.30 -7.44
CA ALA A 27 11.04 -27.87 -6.42
C ALA A 27 11.97 -26.82 -5.81
N THR A 28 11.46 -25.87 -5.02
CA THR A 28 12.31 -25.19 -4.02
C THR A 28 11.54 -24.22 -3.14
N THR A 29 11.76 -24.36 -1.87
CA THR A 29 11.25 -23.75 -0.63
C THR A 29 10.00 -24.44 -0.08
N GLU A 30 10.18 -25.66 0.42
CA GLU A 30 9.20 -26.37 1.27
C GLU A 30 9.08 -25.73 2.68
N THR A 31 9.94 -24.76 3.00
CA THR A 31 9.92 -24.15 4.35
C THR A 31 8.85 -23.07 4.44
N LYS A 32 7.89 -23.27 5.34
CA LYS A 32 6.91 -22.25 5.72
C LYS A 32 7.48 -21.15 6.65
N LEU A 33 8.62 -21.42 7.28
CA LEU A 33 9.29 -20.57 8.25
C LEU A 33 10.68 -20.15 7.78
N PRO A 34 11.26 -19.09 8.31
CA PRO A 34 12.59 -18.60 7.98
C PRO A 34 13.69 -19.61 8.24
N LYS A 35 14.73 -19.54 7.39
CA LYS A 35 15.96 -20.32 7.56
C LYS A 35 17.16 -19.46 7.14
N LEU A 36 17.91 -18.97 8.11
CA LEU A 36 19.14 -18.23 7.87
C LEU A 36 20.33 -19.19 7.87
N ILE A 37 21.10 -19.17 6.78
CA ILE A 37 22.24 -20.08 6.58
C ILE A 37 23.59 -19.35 6.51
N THR A 38 23.55 -18.01 6.38
CA THR A 38 24.74 -17.15 6.41
C THR A 38 24.56 -16.02 7.43
N ALA A 39 25.66 -15.35 7.77
CA ALA A 39 25.58 -14.04 8.40
C ALA A 39 24.94 -13.02 7.43
N LEU A 40 24.21 -12.04 7.95
CA LEU A 40 23.51 -11.03 7.15
C LEU A 40 24.28 -9.70 7.16
N PRO A 41 24.43 -9.02 6.00
CA PRO A 41 24.21 -9.58 4.65
C PRO A 41 25.27 -10.61 4.29
N GLY A 42 24.87 -11.63 3.51
CA GLY A 42 25.78 -12.65 3.00
C GLY A 42 26.76 -12.10 1.94
N PRO A 43 27.73 -12.90 1.47
CA PRO A 43 28.78 -12.44 0.55
C PRO A 43 28.26 -11.99 -0.81
N ASN A 44 27.25 -12.67 -1.37
CA ASN A 44 26.64 -12.27 -2.62
C ASN A 44 25.78 -11.01 -2.45
N ALA A 45 25.03 -10.91 -1.34
CA ALA A 45 24.26 -9.74 -1.03
C ALA A 45 25.15 -8.49 -0.89
N LYS A 46 26.28 -8.56 -0.20
CA LYS A 46 27.26 -7.46 -0.09
C LYS A 46 27.69 -6.94 -1.46
N ARG A 47 28.05 -7.85 -2.37
CA ARG A 47 28.45 -7.47 -3.75
C ARG A 47 27.34 -6.74 -4.51
N VAL A 48 26.08 -7.17 -4.37
CA VAL A 48 24.94 -6.51 -5.02
C VAL A 48 24.67 -5.14 -4.40
N VAL A 49 24.73 -5.00 -3.07
CA VAL A 49 24.57 -3.72 -2.36
C VAL A 49 25.66 -2.73 -2.79
N GLU A 50 26.91 -3.17 -2.93
CA GLU A 50 28.01 -2.33 -3.44
C GLU A 50 27.77 -1.87 -4.89
N SER A 51 27.20 -2.73 -5.72
CA SER A 51 26.85 -2.39 -7.11
C SER A 51 25.65 -1.43 -7.14
N ASP A 52 24.62 -1.66 -6.33
CA ASP A 52 23.45 -0.78 -6.17
C ASP A 52 23.90 0.64 -5.81
N ALA A 53 24.81 0.78 -4.85
CA ALA A 53 25.35 2.08 -4.44
C ALA A 53 26.08 2.84 -5.54
N LYS A 54 26.62 2.14 -6.55
CA LYS A 54 27.33 2.77 -7.69
C LYS A 54 26.40 3.23 -8.81
N PHE A 55 25.31 2.48 -9.05
CA PHE A 55 24.52 2.67 -10.27
C PHE A 55 23.08 3.13 -10.01
N MET A 56 22.55 2.91 -8.80
CA MET A 56 21.16 3.25 -8.49
C MET A 56 21.06 4.64 -7.84
N SER A 57 19.93 5.28 -8.04
CA SER A 57 19.64 6.56 -7.41
C SER A 57 19.59 6.41 -5.88
N PRO A 58 20.24 7.33 -5.11
CA PRO A 58 20.20 7.32 -3.66
C PRO A 58 18.79 7.65 -3.07
N SER A 59 17.83 7.96 -3.91
CA SER A 59 16.43 8.18 -3.48
C SER A 59 15.72 6.91 -3.01
N TYR A 60 16.23 5.73 -3.36
CA TYR A 60 15.76 4.46 -2.81
C TYR A 60 16.25 4.29 -1.39
N THR A 61 15.35 4.17 -0.40
CA THR A 61 15.70 4.19 1.03
C THR A 61 16.41 2.94 1.53
N ARG A 62 16.10 1.76 1.03
CA ARG A 62 16.69 0.47 1.45
C ARG A 62 16.71 0.30 2.98
N ASP A 63 15.65 -0.20 3.57
CA ASP A 63 15.54 -0.32 5.04
C ASP A 63 16.55 -1.31 5.65
N TYR A 64 16.89 -2.38 4.91
CA TYR A 64 17.92 -3.36 5.27
C TYR A 64 18.49 -4.05 4.01
N PRO A 65 19.68 -4.70 4.12
CA PRO A 65 20.40 -5.23 2.95
C PRO A 65 19.88 -6.60 2.50
N LEU A 66 18.56 -6.73 2.33
CA LEU A 66 17.94 -7.91 1.73
C LEU A 66 18.06 -7.83 0.20
N VAL A 67 18.76 -8.77 -0.40
CA VAL A 67 18.87 -8.91 -1.86
C VAL A 67 18.01 -10.07 -2.30
N ALA A 68 16.73 -9.83 -2.54
CA ALA A 68 15.75 -10.83 -2.91
C ALA A 68 16.11 -11.50 -4.26
N LYS A 69 16.07 -12.82 -4.31
CA LYS A 69 16.32 -13.64 -5.51
C LYS A 69 15.05 -14.29 -6.02
N ARG A 70 14.27 -14.86 -5.12
CA ARG A 70 13.01 -15.53 -5.44
C ARG A 70 12.05 -15.46 -4.24
N GLY A 71 10.77 -15.72 -4.49
CA GLY A 71 9.78 -15.74 -3.43
C GLY A 71 8.66 -16.73 -3.75
N ARG A 72 8.08 -17.34 -2.71
CA ARG A 72 6.92 -18.22 -2.82
C ARG A 72 6.03 -18.09 -1.57
N GLY A 73 4.74 -17.86 -1.77
CA GLY A 73 3.83 -17.62 -0.66
C GLY A 73 4.27 -16.41 0.17
N ALA A 74 4.46 -16.58 1.47
CA ALA A 74 4.97 -15.54 2.36
C ALA A 74 6.50 -15.59 2.59
N ILE A 75 7.23 -16.46 1.87
CA ILE A 75 8.68 -16.61 2.01
C ILE A 75 9.40 -15.92 0.85
N VAL A 76 10.45 -15.16 1.19
CA VAL A 76 11.41 -14.59 0.24
C VAL A 76 12.77 -15.16 0.53
N GLU A 77 13.47 -15.62 -0.51
CA GLU A 77 14.84 -16.12 -0.43
C GLU A 77 15.79 -15.07 -1.02
N ASP A 78 16.90 -14.81 -0.33
CA ASP A 78 17.95 -13.92 -0.81
C ASP A 78 18.93 -14.63 -1.76
N VAL A 79 19.89 -13.86 -2.30
CA VAL A 79 20.91 -14.38 -3.23
C VAL A 79 21.94 -15.30 -2.58
N ASP A 80 21.97 -15.36 -1.24
CA ASP A 80 22.86 -16.22 -0.45
C ASP A 80 22.12 -17.48 0.08
N GLY A 81 20.83 -17.64 -0.22
CA GLY A 81 20.00 -18.78 0.17
C GLY A 81 19.35 -18.64 1.55
N ASN A 82 19.38 -17.47 2.17
CA ASN A 82 18.63 -17.23 3.39
C ASN A 82 17.15 -17.04 3.06
N ALA A 83 16.27 -17.74 3.77
CA ALA A 83 14.82 -17.60 3.65
C ALA A 83 14.27 -16.75 4.77
N PHE A 84 13.42 -15.78 4.40
CA PHE A 84 12.78 -14.80 5.30
C PHE A 84 11.27 -14.93 5.21
N LEU A 85 10.58 -14.75 6.33
CA LEU A 85 9.13 -14.57 6.35
C LEU A 85 8.80 -13.10 6.08
N ASP A 86 8.07 -12.85 5.00
CA ASP A 86 7.75 -11.49 4.55
C ASP A 86 6.41 -11.01 5.13
N PHE A 87 6.48 -10.20 6.18
CA PHE A 87 5.34 -9.49 6.77
C PHE A 87 5.18 -8.06 6.25
N ALA A 88 5.89 -7.73 5.15
CA ALA A 88 5.73 -6.47 4.41
C ALA A 88 5.01 -6.66 3.07
N ALA A 89 5.05 -7.87 2.48
CA ALA A 89 4.45 -8.22 1.19
C ALA A 89 4.75 -7.20 0.07
N GLY A 90 6.01 -6.73 -0.01
CA GLY A 90 6.38 -5.70 -1.00
C GLY A 90 5.65 -4.37 -0.78
N ILE A 91 5.40 -3.97 0.45
CA ILE A 91 4.59 -2.81 0.88
C ILE A 91 3.10 -3.03 0.57
N ALA A 92 2.54 -4.16 1.08
CA ALA A 92 1.15 -4.58 0.91
C ALA A 92 0.73 -4.78 -0.56
N VAL A 93 1.67 -5.21 -1.41
CA VAL A 93 1.46 -5.41 -2.86
C VAL A 93 1.17 -6.87 -3.18
N CYS A 94 1.99 -7.80 -2.69
CA CYS A 94 1.86 -9.24 -2.98
C CYS A 94 0.73 -9.87 -2.14
N SER A 95 -0.52 -9.47 -2.42
CA SER A 95 -1.68 -9.90 -1.64
C SER A 95 -1.91 -11.41 -1.67
N THR A 96 -1.70 -12.06 -2.83
CA THR A 96 -1.82 -13.51 -2.99
C THR A 96 -0.54 -14.28 -2.64
N GLY A 97 0.46 -13.60 -2.04
CA GLY A 97 1.81 -14.11 -1.83
C GLY A 97 2.70 -13.97 -3.06
N HIS A 98 3.98 -14.25 -2.86
CA HIS A 98 4.96 -14.23 -3.94
C HIS A 98 4.71 -15.40 -4.90
N CYS A 99 4.71 -15.11 -6.19
CA CYS A 99 4.64 -16.09 -7.28
C CYS A 99 3.51 -17.13 -7.10
N HIS A 100 2.28 -16.67 -6.78
CA HIS A 100 1.13 -17.57 -6.68
C HIS A 100 0.89 -18.30 -8.01
N PRO A 101 0.78 -19.66 -8.05
CA PRO A 101 0.72 -20.43 -9.29
C PRO A 101 -0.36 -19.96 -10.27
N LYS A 102 -1.59 -19.68 -9.81
CA LYS A 102 -2.69 -19.20 -10.66
C LYS A 102 -2.38 -17.83 -11.27
N VAL A 103 -1.73 -16.92 -10.51
CA VAL A 103 -1.35 -15.59 -11.00
C VAL A 103 -0.22 -15.69 -12.02
N VAL A 104 0.80 -16.51 -11.74
CA VAL A 104 1.93 -16.76 -12.67
C VAL A 104 1.43 -17.39 -13.96
N ALA A 105 0.55 -18.41 -13.90
CA ALA A 105 -0.01 -19.03 -15.09
C ALA A 105 -0.81 -18.03 -15.95
N ALA A 106 -1.63 -17.17 -15.33
CA ALA A 106 -2.37 -16.13 -16.05
C ALA A 106 -1.44 -15.12 -16.75
N ILE A 107 -0.35 -14.72 -16.07
CA ILE A 107 0.69 -13.85 -16.65
C ILE A 107 1.36 -14.51 -17.84
N GLN A 108 1.80 -15.77 -17.70
CA GLN A 108 2.49 -16.52 -18.76
C GLN A 108 1.62 -16.72 -19.97
N GLN A 109 0.36 -17.15 -19.78
CA GLN A 109 -0.61 -17.31 -20.86
C GLN A 109 -0.81 -16.00 -21.61
N GLN A 110 -1.15 -14.92 -20.90
CA GLN A 110 -1.44 -13.63 -21.52
C GLN A 110 -0.18 -13.05 -22.22
N ALA A 111 1.01 -13.23 -21.63
CA ALA A 111 2.25 -12.76 -22.24
C ALA A 111 2.59 -13.50 -23.55
N ALA A 112 2.18 -14.75 -23.69
CA ALA A 112 2.34 -15.51 -24.92
C ALA A 112 1.33 -15.09 -26.01
N GLU A 113 0.19 -14.55 -25.64
CA GLU A 113 -0.88 -14.14 -26.57
C GLU A 113 -0.77 -12.67 -26.98
N LEU A 114 -0.69 -11.75 -26.00
CA LEU A 114 -0.62 -10.31 -26.24
C LEU A 114 0.00 -9.61 -25.03
N ILE A 115 1.23 -9.07 -25.18
CA ILE A 115 1.90 -8.33 -24.12
C ILE A 115 1.31 -6.94 -23.93
N HIS A 116 1.06 -6.22 -25.03
CA HIS A 116 0.58 -4.85 -24.97
C HIS A 116 -0.25 -4.46 -26.19
N MET A 117 -1.33 -3.73 -25.92
CA MET A 117 -2.08 -2.91 -26.85
C MET A 117 -2.65 -1.74 -26.05
N SER A 118 -2.56 -0.51 -26.59
CA SER A 118 -3.08 0.67 -25.87
C SER A 118 -4.60 0.61 -25.72
N GLY A 119 -5.07 0.47 -24.48
CA GLY A 119 -6.51 0.50 -24.16
C GLY A 119 -7.14 1.88 -24.36
N THR A 120 -6.33 2.93 -24.54
CA THR A 120 -6.82 4.26 -24.92
C THR A 120 -7.35 4.28 -26.34
N ASP A 121 -6.74 3.50 -27.24
CA ASP A 121 -7.00 3.56 -28.69
C ASP A 121 -7.69 2.30 -29.20
N PHE A 122 -7.58 1.16 -28.49
CA PHE A 122 -8.05 -0.14 -28.97
C PHE A 122 -8.80 -0.90 -27.88
N TYR A 123 -9.67 -1.79 -28.30
CA TYR A 123 -10.41 -2.68 -27.41
C TYR A 123 -9.71 -4.04 -27.26
N TYR A 124 -9.78 -4.63 -26.08
CA TYR A 124 -9.49 -6.03 -25.80
C TYR A 124 -10.37 -6.54 -24.66
N GLU A 125 -10.77 -7.80 -24.75
CA GLU A 125 -11.85 -8.37 -23.96
C GLU A 125 -11.61 -8.35 -22.45
N SER A 126 -10.36 -8.55 -22.01
CA SER A 126 -10.02 -8.68 -20.59
C SER A 126 -10.20 -7.39 -19.79
N MET A 127 -10.06 -6.20 -20.42
CA MET A 127 -10.19 -4.91 -19.73
C MET A 127 -11.60 -4.66 -19.18
N PRO A 128 -12.69 -4.68 -19.99
CA PRO A 128 -14.04 -4.51 -19.45
C PRO A 128 -14.44 -5.64 -18.51
N ARG A 129 -13.96 -6.87 -18.69
CA ARG A 129 -14.20 -7.99 -17.78
C ARG A 129 -13.64 -7.72 -16.37
N LEU A 130 -12.40 -7.19 -16.27
CA LEU A 130 -11.86 -6.78 -14.97
C LEU A 130 -12.62 -5.58 -14.39
N ALA A 131 -12.97 -4.59 -15.23
CA ALA A 131 -13.76 -3.44 -14.79
C ALA A 131 -15.08 -3.87 -14.16
N GLU A 132 -15.86 -4.71 -14.85
CA GLU A 132 -17.13 -5.27 -14.35
C GLU A 132 -16.91 -6.02 -13.03
N ARG A 133 -15.88 -6.88 -12.98
CA ARG A 133 -15.55 -7.67 -11.80
C ARG A 133 -15.31 -6.79 -10.57
N LEU A 134 -14.55 -5.71 -10.72
CA LEU A 134 -14.17 -4.84 -9.59
C LEU A 134 -15.29 -3.85 -9.21
N VAL A 135 -16.01 -3.26 -10.18
CA VAL A 135 -17.10 -2.34 -9.85
C VAL A 135 -18.23 -3.02 -9.08
N ASN A 136 -18.45 -4.33 -9.31
CA ASN A 136 -19.45 -5.11 -8.60
C ASN A 136 -19.08 -5.41 -7.12
N THR A 137 -17.84 -5.15 -6.69
CA THR A 137 -17.42 -5.26 -5.28
C THR A 137 -17.62 -3.97 -4.49
N LEU A 138 -17.95 -2.86 -5.17
CA LEU A 138 -18.08 -1.53 -4.58
C LEU A 138 -19.47 -1.34 -3.95
N SER A 139 -19.52 -0.48 -2.92
CA SER A 139 -20.76 -0.08 -2.26
C SER A 139 -21.65 0.76 -3.18
N GLY A 140 -22.97 0.72 -2.93
CA GLY A 140 -23.99 1.51 -3.65
C GLY A 140 -24.51 0.86 -4.93
N VAL A 141 -25.70 1.30 -5.33
CA VAL A 141 -26.46 0.71 -6.44
C VAL A 141 -26.29 1.44 -7.78
N ALA A 142 -25.70 2.63 -7.78
CA ALA A 142 -25.48 3.39 -9.01
C ALA A 142 -24.51 2.65 -9.95
N PRO A 143 -24.75 2.64 -11.27
CA PRO A 143 -23.81 2.09 -12.24
C PRO A 143 -22.44 2.78 -12.12
N LYS A 144 -21.36 2.01 -12.08
CA LYS A 144 -20.01 2.50 -11.92
C LYS A 144 -19.15 2.19 -13.15
N LYS A 145 -18.11 2.97 -13.33
CA LYS A 145 -17.08 2.78 -14.36
C LYS A 145 -15.70 2.72 -13.70
N ALA A 146 -14.76 2.09 -14.40
CA ALA A 146 -13.34 2.05 -14.04
C ALA A 146 -12.51 2.78 -15.11
N PHE A 147 -11.39 3.38 -14.66
CA PHE A 147 -10.30 3.81 -15.52
C PHE A 147 -9.02 3.20 -14.96
N PHE A 148 -8.30 2.42 -15.77
CA PHE A 148 -7.07 1.75 -15.33
C PHE A 148 -5.83 2.62 -15.60
N THR A 149 -4.87 2.54 -14.68
CA THR A 149 -3.58 3.23 -14.68
C THR A 149 -2.47 2.23 -14.37
N ASN A 150 -1.20 2.69 -14.19
CA ASN A 150 -0.08 1.81 -13.90
C ASN A 150 0.31 1.79 -12.40
N SER A 151 -0.17 2.76 -11.63
CA SER A 151 0.26 2.94 -10.24
C SER A 151 -0.79 3.65 -9.39
N GLY A 152 -0.63 3.62 -8.06
CA GLY A 152 -1.46 4.38 -7.14
C GLY A 152 -1.31 5.90 -7.32
N ALA A 153 -0.10 6.39 -7.63
CA ALA A 153 0.11 7.81 -7.92
C ALA A 153 -0.68 8.27 -9.14
N GLU A 154 -0.68 7.48 -10.22
CA GLU A 154 -1.49 7.79 -11.42
C GLU A 154 -3.00 7.68 -11.14
N ALA A 155 -3.42 6.74 -10.29
CA ALA A 155 -4.82 6.66 -9.87
C ALA A 155 -5.25 7.93 -9.11
N VAL A 156 -4.40 8.44 -8.21
CA VAL A 156 -4.65 9.71 -7.49
C VAL A 156 -4.65 10.89 -8.45
N GLU A 157 -3.71 10.97 -9.40
CA GLU A 157 -3.72 12.01 -10.46
C GLU A 157 -5.04 11.98 -11.26
N GLY A 158 -5.49 10.78 -11.62
CA GLY A 158 -6.78 10.58 -12.29
C GLY A 158 -7.96 11.03 -11.43
N ALA A 159 -7.93 10.73 -10.12
CA ALA A 159 -8.97 11.15 -9.18
C ALA A 159 -9.03 12.68 -9.01
N ILE A 160 -7.88 13.37 -8.88
CA ILE A 160 -7.80 14.84 -8.85
C ILE A 160 -8.44 15.42 -10.13
N LYS A 161 -8.04 14.92 -11.29
CA LYS A 161 -8.56 15.38 -12.59
C LYS A 161 -10.05 15.13 -12.70
N LEU A 162 -10.54 13.94 -12.29
CA LEU A 162 -11.94 13.57 -12.36
C LEU A 162 -12.79 14.47 -11.44
N ALA A 163 -12.37 14.67 -10.20
CA ALA A 163 -13.06 15.54 -9.25
C ALA A 163 -13.20 16.97 -9.78
N ARG A 164 -12.09 17.54 -10.29
CA ARG A 164 -12.09 18.88 -10.89
C ARG A 164 -12.96 18.96 -12.14
N TYR A 165 -12.90 17.95 -13.00
CA TYR A 165 -13.68 17.93 -14.24
C TYR A 165 -15.20 17.81 -13.96
N ALA A 166 -15.58 16.92 -13.03
CA ALA A 166 -16.98 16.68 -12.71
C ALA A 166 -17.66 17.85 -11.97
N THR A 167 -16.90 18.58 -11.15
CA THR A 167 -17.42 19.70 -10.35
C THR A 167 -17.19 21.08 -10.99
N ASN A 168 -16.27 21.16 -11.95
CA ASN A 168 -15.74 22.45 -12.46
C ASN A 168 -15.17 23.33 -11.34
N ARG A 169 -14.53 22.73 -10.32
CA ARG A 169 -13.88 23.36 -9.18
C ARG A 169 -12.40 23.00 -9.13
N ASP A 170 -11.56 23.73 -8.41
CA ASP A 170 -10.11 23.56 -8.46
C ASP A 170 -9.43 23.28 -7.11
N LYS A 171 -10.09 23.52 -5.98
CA LYS A 171 -9.51 23.31 -4.65
C LYS A 171 -9.62 21.83 -4.22
N MET A 172 -8.63 21.38 -3.45
CA MET A 172 -8.58 20.04 -2.88
C MET A 172 -8.25 20.10 -1.38
N ILE A 173 -8.80 19.18 -0.61
CA ILE A 173 -8.47 19.04 0.82
C ILE A 173 -7.92 17.62 1.04
N ALA A 174 -6.85 17.52 1.81
CA ALA A 174 -6.21 16.28 2.22
C ALA A 174 -5.92 16.30 3.73
N PHE A 175 -5.27 15.27 4.25
CA PHE A 175 -5.03 15.15 5.69
C PHE A 175 -3.54 15.09 6.02
N TYR A 176 -3.12 15.61 7.17
CA TYR A 176 -1.77 15.38 7.69
C TYR A 176 -1.53 13.89 7.92
N GLY A 177 -0.30 13.44 7.68
CA GLY A 177 0.08 12.04 7.77
C GLY A 177 -0.26 11.20 6.54
N CYS A 178 -1.02 11.70 5.58
CA CYS A 178 -1.43 10.96 4.38
C CYS A 178 -0.28 10.77 3.37
N PHE A 179 -0.40 9.71 2.57
CA PHE A 179 0.49 9.43 1.44
C PHE A 179 -0.30 9.03 0.20
N HIS A 180 -0.31 9.88 -0.81
CA HIS A 180 -1.09 9.69 -2.03
C HIS A 180 -0.23 9.47 -3.29
N GLY A 181 1.09 9.58 -3.19
CA GLY A 181 2.03 9.35 -4.30
C GLY A 181 3.17 10.34 -4.37
N ARG A 182 4.00 10.20 -5.41
CA ARG A 182 5.23 10.98 -5.64
C ARG A 182 5.22 11.79 -6.92
N THR A 183 4.21 11.71 -7.78
CA THR A 183 3.99 12.63 -8.90
C THR A 183 3.55 14.00 -8.35
N MET A 184 3.75 15.08 -9.10
CA MET A 184 3.59 16.44 -8.56
C MET A 184 2.18 16.71 -8.01
N GLY A 185 1.11 16.25 -8.68
CA GLY A 185 -0.26 16.39 -8.17
C GLY A 185 -0.53 15.51 -6.95
N ALA A 186 -0.17 14.23 -7.00
CA ALA A 186 -0.31 13.32 -5.86
C ALA A 186 0.58 13.73 -4.68
N LEU A 187 1.80 14.26 -4.95
CA LEU A 187 2.69 14.81 -3.93
C LEU A 187 2.10 16.05 -3.27
N SER A 188 1.33 16.84 -4.01
CA SER A 188 0.63 18.03 -3.46
C SER A 188 -0.34 17.64 -2.34
N LEU A 189 -0.97 16.48 -2.44
CA LEU A 189 -1.87 15.91 -1.45
C LEU A 189 -1.15 15.12 -0.35
N THR A 190 0.12 14.70 -0.57
CA THR A 190 0.91 13.92 0.40
C THR A 190 1.47 14.82 1.51
N ALA A 191 1.27 14.44 2.77
CA ALA A 191 1.76 15.15 3.96
C ALA A 191 2.27 14.22 5.07
N SER A 192 2.83 13.06 4.72
CA SER A 192 3.34 12.07 5.69
C SER A 192 4.73 12.42 6.22
N LYS A 193 5.63 12.95 5.38
CA LYS A 193 7.01 13.31 5.77
C LYS A 193 7.53 14.50 4.98
N THR A 194 8.22 15.43 5.64
CA THR A 194 8.82 16.60 4.99
C THR A 194 9.86 16.23 3.93
N THR A 195 10.62 15.14 4.13
CA THR A 195 11.61 14.64 3.15
C THR A 195 11.02 14.27 1.80
N GLN A 196 9.73 13.97 1.74
CA GLN A 196 9.04 13.62 0.50
C GLN A 196 8.70 14.85 -0.34
N ARG A 197 8.60 16.03 0.28
CA ARG A 197 8.17 17.31 -0.34
C ARG A 197 9.31 18.30 -0.51
N LYS A 198 10.32 18.24 0.38
CA LYS A 198 11.42 19.21 0.42
C LYS A 198 12.21 19.19 -0.90
N GLY A 199 12.38 20.35 -1.50
CA GLY A 199 13.18 20.54 -2.72
C GLY A 199 12.39 20.38 -4.03
N PHE A 200 11.09 20.01 -4.00
CA PHE A 200 10.28 19.82 -5.20
C PHE A 200 9.42 21.04 -5.58
N GLY A 201 9.74 22.22 -5.04
CA GLY A 201 9.22 23.51 -5.50
C GLY A 201 7.71 23.66 -5.60
N ALA A 202 7.25 24.35 -6.64
CA ALA A 202 5.84 24.66 -6.84
C ALA A 202 4.98 23.40 -7.04
N LEU A 203 4.35 22.92 -5.98
CA LEU A 203 3.33 21.88 -6.02
C LEU A 203 2.00 22.47 -6.58
N LEU A 204 1.02 21.60 -6.79
CA LEU A 204 -0.32 21.99 -7.24
C LEU A 204 -0.91 23.01 -6.27
N SER A 205 -1.36 24.17 -6.77
CA SER A 205 -2.02 25.19 -5.97
C SER A 205 -3.43 24.80 -5.56
N GLY A 206 -3.96 25.44 -4.51
CA GLY A 206 -5.32 25.19 -4.03
C GLY A 206 -5.47 23.87 -3.29
N VAL A 207 -4.43 23.41 -2.61
CA VAL A 207 -4.47 22.24 -1.73
C VAL A 207 -4.28 22.68 -0.30
N GLU A 208 -5.20 22.25 0.57
CA GLU A 208 -5.12 22.45 2.01
C GLU A 208 -5.07 21.11 2.75
N HIS A 209 -4.37 21.10 3.89
CA HIS A 209 -4.28 19.92 4.74
C HIS A 209 -4.89 20.20 6.11
N ILE A 210 -5.71 19.28 6.57
CA ILE A 210 -6.32 19.30 7.90
C ILE A 210 -5.84 18.09 8.73
N PRO A 211 -5.97 18.14 10.07
CA PRO A 211 -5.61 16.99 10.91
C PRO A 211 -6.37 15.72 10.53
N PHE A 212 -5.73 14.57 10.72
CA PHE A 212 -6.38 13.26 10.60
C PHE A 212 -6.88 12.79 11.97
N PRO A 213 -8.07 12.16 12.08
CA PRO A 213 -8.59 11.67 13.35
C PRO A 213 -7.75 10.50 13.87
N TYR A 214 -6.95 10.75 14.92
CA TYR A 214 -6.03 9.78 15.50
C TYR A 214 -6.34 9.58 17.00
N ALA A 215 -7.21 8.63 17.31
CA ALA A 215 -7.75 8.43 18.65
C ALA A 215 -6.67 8.25 19.73
N TYR A 216 -5.65 7.43 19.49
CA TYR A 216 -4.56 7.24 20.46
C TYR A 216 -3.82 8.55 20.80
N ARG A 217 -3.72 9.50 19.86
CA ARG A 217 -3.06 10.81 20.01
C ARG A 217 -4.03 11.98 19.99
N CYS A 218 -5.30 11.74 20.28
CA CYS A 218 -6.30 12.81 20.30
C CYS A 218 -5.97 13.87 21.36
N ALA A 219 -5.76 15.09 20.93
CA ALA A 219 -5.43 16.22 21.82
C ALA A 219 -6.57 16.57 22.79
N HIS A 220 -7.80 16.24 22.43
CA HIS A 220 -9.00 16.56 23.21
C HIS A 220 -9.48 15.39 24.08
N GLY A 221 -8.74 14.26 24.09
CA GLY A 221 -9.06 13.11 24.93
C GLY A 221 -10.29 12.30 24.49
N HIS A 222 -10.73 12.48 23.25
CA HIS A 222 -11.86 11.71 22.71
C HIS A 222 -11.54 10.23 22.54
N THR A 223 -12.56 9.39 22.62
CA THR A 223 -12.48 7.95 22.35
C THR A 223 -12.33 7.68 20.85
N ALA A 224 -12.13 6.40 20.52
CA ALA A 224 -12.10 5.98 19.11
C ALA A 224 -13.42 6.29 18.36
N GLU A 225 -14.55 6.34 19.09
CA GLU A 225 -15.87 6.61 18.52
C GLU A 225 -16.14 8.10 18.27
N THR A 226 -15.44 9.00 18.98
CA THR A 226 -15.71 10.44 18.94
C THR A 226 -14.53 11.29 18.45
N CYS A 227 -13.37 10.66 18.23
CA CYS A 227 -12.18 11.37 17.74
C CYS A 227 -12.41 11.96 16.34
N GLY A 228 -12.16 13.25 16.20
CA GLY A 228 -12.26 13.97 14.92
C GLY A 228 -13.47 14.89 14.80
N VAL A 229 -14.32 15.03 15.83
CA VAL A 229 -15.42 16.00 15.84
C VAL A 229 -14.87 17.41 15.58
N GLU A 230 -13.81 17.81 16.27
CA GLU A 230 -13.18 19.14 16.12
C GLU A 230 -12.58 19.35 14.73
N ILE A 231 -12.12 18.27 14.09
CA ILE A 231 -11.58 18.35 12.72
C ILE A 231 -12.72 18.68 11.75
N LEU A 232 -13.90 18.08 11.93
CA LEU A 232 -15.09 18.36 11.13
C LEU A 232 -15.59 19.78 11.40
N GLU A 233 -15.58 20.23 12.67
CA GLU A 233 -15.89 21.61 13.03
C GLU A 233 -14.87 22.58 12.42
N GLN A 234 -13.58 22.28 12.47
CA GLN A 234 -12.54 23.07 11.82
C GLN A 234 -12.78 23.17 10.30
N LEU A 235 -13.15 22.07 9.66
CA LEU A 235 -13.47 22.06 8.23
C LEU A 235 -14.62 23.03 7.91
N GLU A 236 -15.76 22.92 8.62
CA GLU A 236 -16.94 23.78 8.33
C GLU A 236 -16.78 25.22 8.84
N GLN A 237 -16.15 25.46 10.01
CA GLN A 237 -16.11 26.78 10.64
C GLN A 237 -14.86 27.61 10.33
N GLN A 238 -13.76 26.95 9.92
CA GLN A 238 -12.51 27.64 9.61
C GLN A 238 -12.17 27.54 8.13
N ILE A 239 -12.05 26.33 7.58
CA ILE A 239 -11.64 26.17 6.18
C ILE A 239 -12.70 26.75 5.25
N PHE A 240 -13.96 26.34 5.38
CA PHE A 240 -15.03 26.79 4.49
C PHE A 240 -15.46 28.24 4.71
N LYS A 241 -15.21 28.84 5.87
CA LYS A 241 -15.58 30.23 6.13
C LYS A 241 -14.45 31.23 5.91
N ARG A 242 -13.19 30.79 5.82
CA ARG A 242 -12.05 31.70 5.85
C ARG A 242 -11.02 31.46 4.75
N LEU A 243 -10.93 30.25 4.22
CA LEU A 243 -9.87 29.88 3.29
C LEU A 243 -10.39 29.48 1.92
N PHE A 244 -11.34 28.54 1.86
CA PHE A 244 -11.95 28.08 0.62
C PHE A 244 -13.47 28.14 0.74
N ASP A 245 -14.13 28.81 -0.18
CA ASP A 245 -15.57 28.61 -0.34
C ASP A 245 -15.83 27.14 -0.68
N PRO A 246 -16.74 26.44 0.01
CA PRO A 246 -17.04 25.05 -0.31
C PRO A 246 -17.47 24.84 -1.77
N GLU A 247 -17.98 25.88 -2.46
CA GLU A 247 -18.30 25.85 -3.89
C GLU A 247 -17.05 25.86 -4.80
N GLU A 248 -15.85 26.17 -4.26
CA GLU A 248 -14.58 26.05 -4.99
C GLU A 248 -13.90 24.68 -4.76
N VAL A 249 -14.33 23.89 -3.75
CA VAL A 249 -13.71 22.61 -3.39
C VAL A 249 -14.19 21.50 -4.31
N ALA A 250 -13.29 20.99 -5.14
CA ALA A 250 -13.56 19.85 -6.04
C ALA A 250 -13.67 18.53 -5.29
N GLY A 251 -12.78 18.30 -4.32
CA GLY A 251 -12.76 17.04 -3.60
C GLY A 251 -12.00 17.07 -2.29
N ILE A 252 -12.35 16.13 -1.41
CA ILE A 252 -11.62 15.79 -0.19
C ILE A 252 -11.13 14.35 -0.35
N ILE A 253 -9.82 14.15 -0.25
CA ILE A 253 -9.21 12.82 -0.34
C ILE A 253 -8.81 12.31 1.04
N ILE A 254 -9.14 11.05 1.32
CA ILE A 254 -8.81 10.39 2.58
C ILE A 254 -8.44 8.93 2.36
N GLU A 255 -7.41 8.47 3.07
CA GLU A 255 -7.17 7.04 3.29
C GLU A 255 -8.10 6.56 4.42
N PRO A 256 -9.00 5.59 4.24
CA PRO A 256 -9.82 5.07 5.35
C PRO A 256 -8.97 4.51 6.50
N ILE A 257 -7.77 4.02 6.16
CA ILE A 257 -6.70 3.69 7.09
C ILE A 257 -5.42 4.27 6.51
N GLN A 258 -4.79 5.21 7.20
CA GLN A 258 -3.51 5.76 6.75
C GLN A 258 -2.45 4.67 6.64
N GLY A 259 -1.83 4.54 5.49
CA GLY A 259 -0.74 3.59 5.26
C GLY A 259 0.58 4.11 5.83
N GLU A 260 1.20 5.04 5.13
CA GLU A 260 2.50 5.62 5.50
C GLU A 260 2.43 6.47 6.78
N GLY A 261 1.27 7.01 7.13
CA GLY A 261 1.03 7.76 8.36
C GLY A 261 1.08 6.93 9.64
N GLY A 262 1.09 5.58 9.55
CA GLY A 262 1.25 4.71 10.71
C GLY A 262 0.08 3.76 10.97
N TYR A 263 -0.63 3.34 9.95
CA TYR A 263 -1.79 2.43 10.04
C TYR A 263 -2.89 2.94 10.97
N VAL A 264 -3.12 4.26 10.90
CA VAL A 264 -4.12 4.95 11.71
C VAL A 264 -5.49 4.76 11.08
N VAL A 265 -6.42 4.17 11.85
CA VAL A 265 -7.79 3.90 11.39
C VAL A 265 -8.65 5.12 11.63
N ALA A 266 -9.29 5.65 10.59
CA ALA A 266 -10.31 6.69 10.75
C ALA A 266 -11.57 6.10 11.44
N PRO A 267 -12.15 6.79 12.44
CA PRO A 267 -13.41 6.38 13.05
C PRO A 267 -14.54 6.29 12.02
N ASN A 268 -15.40 5.29 12.14
CA ASN A 268 -16.50 5.12 11.20
C ASN A 268 -17.41 6.35 11.15
N PHE A 269 -17.75 6.92 12.32
CA PHE A 269 -18.59 8.12 12.38
C PHE A 269 -17.93 9.31 11.65
N PHE A 270 -16.60 9.47 11.76
CA PHE A 270 -15.88 10.54 11.08
C PHE A 270 -16.02 10.44 9.56
N LEU A 271 -15.85 9.22 9.02
CA LEU A 271 -16.04 8.99 7.58
C LEU A 271 -17.49 9.23 7.14
N GLN A 272 -18.47 8.87 7.97
CA GLN A 272 -19.89 9.12 7.72
C GLN A 272 -20.22 10.62 7.70
N GLU A 273 -19.75 11.37 8.70
CA GLU A 273 -19.96 12.79 8.78
C GLU A 273 -19.19 13.55 7.68
N LEU A 274 -17.96 13.12 7.36
CA LEU A 274 -17.20 13.67 6.24
C LEU A 274 -17.98 13.49 4.92
N GLN A 275 -18.56 12.31 4.69
CA GLN A 275 -19.42 12.07 3.53
C GLN A 275 -20.66 12.96 3.54
N ARG A 276 -21.31 13.14 4.70
CA ARG A 276 -22.46 14.04 4.85
C ARG A 276 -22.11 15.48 4.48
N ILE A 277 -20.96 15.98 4.96
CA ILE A 277 -20.44 17.32 4.63
C ILE A 277 -20.14 17.41 3.12
N CYS A 278 -19.48 16.45 2.55
CA CYS A 278 -19.19 16.41 1.11
C CYS A 278 -20.48 16.47 0.28
N ARG A 279 -21.46 15.64 0.59
CA ARG A 279 -22.77 15.64 -0.11
C ARG A 279 -23.51 16.95 0.03
N LYS A 280 -23.52 17.57 1.22
CA LYS A 280 -24.16 18.88 1.50
C LYS A 280 -23.64 19.98 0.57
N HIS A 281 -22.35 19.96 0.26
CA HIS A 281 -21.69 21.01 -0.52
C HIS A 281 -21.35 20.58 -1.97
N GLY A 282 -21.73 19.38 -2.39
CA GLY A 282 -21.41 18.85 -3.73
C GLY A 282 -19.90 18.66 -3.94
N ILE A 283 -19.16 18.35 -2.87
CA ILE A 283 -17.73 18.06 -2.88
C ILE A 283 -17.55 16.55 -3.11
N MET A 284 -16.62 16.15 -3.99
CA MET A 284 -16.32 14.72 -4.21
C MET A 284 -15.55 14.12 -3.04
N LEU A 285 -16.10 13.10 -2.39
CA LEU A 285 -15.36 12.29 -1.42
C LEU A 285 -14.52 11.26 -2.16
N ILE A 286 -13.19 11.35 -2.03
CA ILE A 286 -12.23 10.44 -2.67
C ILE A 286 -11.66 9.51 -1.60
N ALA A 287 -11.91 8.22 -1.71
CA ALA A 287 -11.28 7.21 -0.86
C ALA A 287 -10.01 6.68 -1.54
N ASP A 288 -8.87 6.91 -0.91
CA ASP A 288 -7.62 6.28 -1.31
C ASP A 288 -7.51 4.89 -0.67
N GLU A 289 -7.89 3.89 -1.43
CA GLU A 289 -7.84 2.47 -1.06
C GLU A 289 -6.63 1.75 -1.68
N VAL A 290 -5.63 2.49 -2.09
CA VAL A 290 -4.41 1.93 -2.71
C VAL A 290 -3.74 0.92 -1.79
N GLN A 291 -3.76 1.14 -0.47
CA GLN A 291 -3.16 0.20 0.50
C GLN A 291 -4.19 -0.60 1.29
N SER A 292 -5.34 -0.02 1.60
CA SER A 292 -6.37 -0.62 2.46
C SER A 292 -7.39 -1.49 1.73
N GLY A 293 -7.47 -1.37 0.40
CA GLY A 293 -8.38 -2.12 -0.45
C GLY A 293 -7.91 -3.53 -0.80
N MET A 294 -8.61 -4.15 -1.72
CA MET A 294 -8.31 -5.48 -2.29
C MET A 294 -8.15 -6.58 -1.23
N GLY A 295 -9.07 -6.65 -0.28
CA GLY A 295 -9.12 -7.71 0.73
C GLY A 295 -8.20 -7.52 1.94
N ARG A 296 -7.29 -6.52 1.93
CA ARG A 296 -6.27 -6.28 2.95
C ARG A 296 -6.82 -6.26 4.38
N THR A 297 -8.00 -5.68 4.55
CA THR A 297 -8.64 -5.45 5.85
C THR A 297 -9.69 -6.50 6.22
N GLY A 298 -9.88 -7.55 5.41
CA GLY A 298 -10.94 -8.55 5.58
C GLY A 298 -12.28 -8.14 4.96
N LYS A 299 -12.31 -6.99 4.26
CA LYS A 299 -13.36 -6.60 3.31
C LYS A 299 -12.71 -6.23 1.97
N TRP A 300 -13.46 -6.21 0.87
CA TRP A 300 -12.94 -5.76 -0.41
C TRP A 300 -12.31 -4.37 -0.30
N TRP A 301 -13.00 -3.45 0.41
CA TRP A 301 -12.62 -2.06 0.58
C TRP A 301 -12.80 -1.63 2.03
N ALA A 302 -11.84 -0.87 2.56
CA ALA A 302 -11.87 -0.45 3.97
C ALA A 302 -13.01 0.53 4.27
N HIS A 303 -13.42 1.39 3.31
CA HIS A 303 -14.57 2.28 3.50
C HIS A 303 -15.89 1.54 3.81
N GLN A 304 -15.99 0.26 3.44
CA GLN A 304 -17.16 -0.57 3.73
C GLN A 304 -17.38 -0.82 5.23
N PHE A 305 -16.36 -0.63 6.09
CA PHE A 305 -16.55 -0.71 7.53
C PHE A 305 -17.38 0.45 8.08
N ALA A 306 -17.25 1.62 7.47
CA ALA A 306 -18.04 2.80 7.83
C ALA A 306 -19.42 2.83 7.13
N GLY A 307 -19.69 1.95 6.18
CA GLY A 307 -20.93 1.94 5.41
C GLY A 307 -21.10 3.17 4.51
N ILE A 308 -20.00 3.81 4.11
CA ILE A 308 -20.02 4.96 3.20
C ILE A 308 -19.89 4.55 1.73
N GLU A 309 -20.30 5.46 0.85
CA GLU A 309 -20.18 5.35 -0.61
C GLU A 309 -19.37 6.55 -1.13
N PRO A 310 -18.03 6.42 -1.23
CA PRO A 310 -17.21 7.47 -1.82
C PRO A 310 -17.56 7.72 -3.29
N ASP A 311 -17.41 8.96 -3.74
CA ASP A 311 -17.66 9.35 -5.13
C ASP A 311 -16.58 8.84 -6.07
N ILE A 312 -15.32 8.80 -5.58
CA ILE A 312 -14.18 8.28 -6.34
C ILE A 312 -13.37 7.35 -5.40
N ILE A 313 -12.94 6.21 -5.93
CA ILE A 313 -12.11 5.24 -5.20
C ILE A 313 -10.83 5.03 -5.99
N CYS A 314 -9.67 5.21 -5.35
CA CYS A 314 -8.36 4.88 -5.92
C CYS A 314 -7.91 3.50 -5.45
N SER A 315 -7.39 2.68 -6.36
CA SER A 315 -6.84 1.35 -6.08
C SER A 315 -5.53 1.12 -6.82
N ALA A 316 -4.65 0.33 -6.23
CA ALA A 316 -3.42 -0.19 -6.83
C ALA A 316 -2.85 -1.34 -5.96
N LYS A 317 -1.51 -1.46 -5.85
CA LYS A 317 -0.83 -2.44 -4.98
C LYS A 317 -1.42 -3.84 -5.10
N GLY A 318 -2.27 -4.25 -4.16
CA GLY A 318 -2.88 -5.56 -4.11
C GLY A 318 -3.77 -5.95 -5.29
N ILE A 319 -4.11 -5.00 -6.18
CA ILE A 319 -5.03 -5.24 -7.31
C ILE A 319 -4.53 -6.31 -8.29
N ALA A 320 -3.20 -6.42 -8.47
CA ALA A 320 -2.59 -7.36 -9.42
C ALA A 320 -1.41 -8.14 -8.82
N SER A 321 -1.33 -8.24 -7.48
CA SER A 321 -0.39 -9.07 -6.71
C SER A 321 1.07 -9.01 -7.18
N GLY A 322 1.57 -7.81 -7.52
CA GLY A 322 2.96 -7.58 -7.94
C GLY A 322 3.10 -6.96 -9.32
N MET A 323 2.11 -7.12 -10.21
CA MET A 323 2.13 -6.45 -11.51
C MET A 323 1.69 -4.98 -11.38
N PRO A 324 2.32 -4.04 -12.13
CA PRO A 324 2.01 -2.62 -12.06
C PRO A 324 0.62 -2.33 -12.66
N LEU A 325 -0.35 -2.11 -11.79
CA LEU A 325 -1.72 -1.73 -12.14
C LEU A 325 -2.29 -0.79 -11.09
N GLY A 326 -2.98 0.24 -11.53
CA GLY A 326 -3.82 1.10 -10.71
C GLY A 326 -5.19 1.25 -11.34
N ALA A 327 -6.14 1.77 -10.59
CA ALA A 327 -7.48 2.06 -11.09
C ALA A 327 -8.12 3.19 -10.30
N ILE A 328 -9.02 3.93 -10.94
CA ILE A 328 -10.05 4.73 -10.29
C ILE A 328 -11.42 4.18 -10.64
N PHE A 329 -12.31 4.20 -9.67
CA PHE A 329 -13.71 3.81 -9.83
C PHE A 329 -14.60 4.97 -9.42
N ALA A 330 -15.66 5.23 -10.19
CA ALA A 330 -16.64 6.25 -9.87
C ALA A 330 -18.00 5.92 -10.48
N PRO A 331 -19.12 6.49 -9.98
CA PRO A 331 -20.40 6.43 -10.67
C PRO A 331 -20.29 6.92 -12.11
N ALA A 332 -21.04 6.30 -13.01
CA ALA A 332 -21.04 6.63 -14.43
C ALA A 332 -21.43 8.10 -14.71
N SER A 333 -22.23 8.69 -13.82
CA SER A 333 -22.61 10.11 -13.86
C SER A 333 -21.44 11.06 -13.57
N ILE A 334 -20.46 10.62 -12.77
CA ILE A 334 -19.24 11.37 -12.44
C ILE A 334 -18.16 11.09 -13.49
N MET A 335 -17.95 9.82 -13.88
CA MET A 335 -16.95 9.42 -14.87
C MET A 335 -17.47 9.64 -16.29
N ASN A 336 -17.77 10.90 -16.62
CA ASN A 336 -18.40 11.35 -17.86
C ASN A 336 -17.50 12.27 -18.71
N TRP A 337 -16.20 12.31 -18.43
CA TRP A 337 -15.24 13.09 -19.22
C TRP A 337 -15.24 12.70 -20.69
N LYS A 338 -14.94 13.68 -21.56
CA LYS A 338 -14.92 13.48 -23.01
C LYS A 338 -13.79 12.53 -23.40
N PRO A 339 -13.93 11.73 -24.46
CA PRO A 339 -12.85 10.95 -25.03
C PRO A 339 -11.58 11.83 -25.23
N GLY A 340 -10.43 11.33 -24.78
CA GLY A 340 -9.16 12.05 -24.86
C GLY A 340 -8.89 13.05 -23.69
N ALA A 341 -9.83 13.34 -22.81
CA ALA A 341 -9.60 14.22 -21.66
C ALA A 341 -8.61 13.65 -20.64
N HIS A 342 -8.54 12.34 -20.53
CA HIS A 342 -7.57 11.59 -19.75
C HIS A 342 -7.18 10.32 -20.51
N GLY A 343 -5.92 9.89 -20.41
CA GLY A 343 -5.42 8.74 -21.15
C GLY A 343 -4.12 8.20 -20.56
N THR A 344 -3.77 6.99 -20.95
CA THR A 344 -2.52 6.33 -20.57
C THR A 344 -2.16 5.30 -21.62
N THR A 345 -0.88 5.21 -21.97
CA THR A 345 -0.41 4.22 -22.95
C THR A 345 -0.42 2.80 -22.38
N PHE A 346 0.05 2.63 -21.14
CA PHE A 346 0.24 1.32 -20.52
C PHE A 346 -0.82 0.94 -19.49
N GLY A 347 -1.63 1.89 -19.02
CA GLY A 347 -2.65 1.63 -18.01
C GLY A 347 -3.66 0.60 -18.48
N GLY A 348 -3.89 -0.40 -17.64
CA GLY A 348 -4.71 -1.57 -18.02
C GLY A 348 -4.00 -2.52 -18.98
N ASN A 349 -2.67 -2.62 -18.94
CA ASN A 349 -1.90 -3.57 -19.75
C ASN A 349 -2.50 -5.00 -19.67
N PRO A 350 -2.65 -5.72 -20.81
CA PRO A 350 -3.28 -7.05 -20.84
C PRO A 350 -2.69 -8.05 -19.85
N VAL A 351 -1.35 -8.08 -19.68
CA VAL A 351 -0.69 -8.99 -18.75
C VAL A 351 -0.99 -8.64 -17.29
N CYS A 352 -1.04 -7.32 -16.97
CA CYS A 352 -1.43 -6.85 -15.65
C CYS A 352 -2.91 -7.11 -15.35
N ILE A 353 -3.79 -6.99 -16.35
CA ILE A 353 -5.21 -7.32 -16.24
C ILE A 353 -5.41 -8.83 -15.98
N ALA A 354 -4.68 -9.70 -16.68
CA ALA A 354 -4.74 -11.15 -16.45
C ALA A 354 -4.33 -11.52 -15.02
N ALA A 355 -3.24 -10.91 -14.53
CA ALA A 355 -2.83 -11.05 -13.14
C ALA A 355 -3.89 -10.57 -12.15
N ALA A 356 -4.54 -9.42 -12.44
CA ALA A 356 -5.58 -8.86 -11.60
C ALA A 356 -6.86 -9.70 -11.55
N LEU A 357 -7.28 -10.29 -12.68
CA LEU A 357 -8.41 -11.22 -12.72
C LEU A 357 -8.15 -12.44 -11.83
N ALA A 358 -6.97 -13.08 -11.97
CA ALA A 358 -6.59 -14.21 -11.13
C ALA A 358 -6.48 -13.81 -9.65
N THR A 359 -5.99 -12.59 -9.38
CA THR A 359 -5.91 -12.04 -8.02
C THR A 359 -7.30 -11.83 -7.42
N ALA A 360 -8.24 -11.25 -8.17
CA ALA A 360 -9.61 -11.01 -7.72
C ALA A 360 -10.34 -12.33 -7.40
N ASP A 361 -10.16 -13.36 -8.24
CA ASP A 361 -10.74 -14.69 -8.02
C ASP A 361 -10.23 -15.33 -6.72
N LEU A 362 -8.92 -15.23 -6.46
CA LEU A 362 -8.30 -15.73 -5.22
C LEU A 362 -8.75 -14.95 -3.97
N ILE A 363 -8.84 -13.62 -4.09
CA ILE A 363 -9.33 -12.80 -2.97
C ILE A 363 -10.75 -13.23 -2.60
N GLU A 364 -11.64 -13.35 -3.58
CA GLU A 364 -13.03 -13.71 -3.31
C GLU A 364 -13.19 -15.13 -2.77
N SER A 365 -12.51 -16.10 -3.38
CA SER A 365 -12.71 -17.51 -3.03
C SER A 365 -12.05 -17.93 -1.71
N GLU A 366 -10.94 -17.27 -1.33
CA GLU A 366 -10.11 -17.77 -0.23
C GLU A 366 -9.61 -16.65 0.70
N TYR A 367 -9.05 -15.57 0.15
CA TYR A 367 -8.18 -14.69 0.93
C TYR A 367 -8.91 -13.59 1.67
N LEU A 368 -10.13 -13.25 1.26
CA LEU A 368 -10.94 -12.27 2.00
C LEU A 368 -11.26 -12.79 3.41
N GLU A 369 -11.74 -14.03 3.49
CA GLU A 369 -12.04 -14.68 4.75
C GLU A 369 -10.78 -14.98 5.55
N ASN A 370 -9.69 -15.44 4.89
CA ASN A 370 -8.43 -15.65 5.59
C ASN A 370 -7.87 -14.36 6.20
N ALA A 371 -7.94 -13.23 5.48
CA ALA A 371 -7.50 -11.94 6.00
C ALA A 371 -8.29 -11.50 7.24
N ARG A 372 -9.61 -11.78 7.27
CA ARG A 372 -10.46 -11.55 8.43
C ARG A 372 -10.02 -12.43 9.59
N ARG A 373 -9.97 -13.75 9.40
CA ARG A 373 -9.63 -14.75 10.41
C ARG A 373 -8.23 -14.55 10.98
N MET A 374 -7.23 -14.38 10.13
CA MET A 374 -5.85 -14.17 10.56
C MET A 374 -5.64 -12.79 11.20
N GLY A 375 -6.39 -11.79 10.77
CA GLY A 375 -6.43 -10.49 11.44
C GLY A 375 -6.93 -10.61 12.87
N GLU A 376 -8.06 -11.27 13.09
CA GLU A 376 -8.62 -11.54 14.42
C GLU A 376 -7.64 -12.37 15.28
N TYR A 377 -7.01 -13.38 14.69
CA TYR A 377 -5.99 -14.18 15.36
C TYR A 377 -4.81 -13.32 15.83
N LEU A 378 -4.23 -12.51 14.97
CA LEU A 378 -3.11 -11.62 15.31
C LEU A 378 -3.52 -10.57 16.36
N PHE A 379 -4.69 -9.92 16.23
CA PHE A 379 -5.15 -8.97 17.24
C PHE A 379 -5.34 -9.63 18.61
N THR A 380 -5.81 -10.88 18.68
CA THR A 380 -5.89 -11.64 19.92
C THR A 380 -4.52 -11.88 20.54
N ARG A 381 -3.50 -12.21 19.71
CA ARG A 381 -2.13 -12.43 20.16
C ARG A 381 -1.41 -11.14 20.59
N LEU A 382 -1.85 -9.99 20.11
CA LEU A 382 -1.29 -8.67 20.40
C LEU A 382 -2.08 -7.90 21.48
N ALA A 383 -3.19 -8.42 21.95
CA ALA A 383 -4.16 -7.68 22.79
C ALA A 383 -3.60 -7.15 24.11
N ASP A 384 -2.63 -7.84 24.70
CA ASP A 384 -2.02 -7.45 25.96
C ASP A 384 -0.68 -6.69 25.84
N TRP A 385 -0.23 -6.43 24.61
CA TRP A 385 1.11 -5.88 24.35
C TRP A 385 1.34 -4.50 24.97
N THR A 386 0.34 -3.66 25.02
CA THR A 386 0.42 -2.36 25.72
C THR A 386 0.58 -2.49 27.23
N LYS A 387 0.18 -3.63 27.82
CA LYS A 387 0.42 -3.94 29.25
C LYS A 387 1.73 -4.71 29.45
N LYS A 388 2.09 -5.55 28.51
CA LYS A 388 3.25 -6.44 28.53
C LYS A 388 4.56 -5.73 28.28
N PHE A 389 4.55 -4.68 27.44
CA PHE A 389 5.74 -3.93 27.01
C PHE A 389 5.59 -2.44 27.30
N LYS A 390 6.56 -1.84 27.98
CA LYS A 390 6.54 -0.42 28.34
C LYS A 390 6.66 0.51 27.12
N ILE A 391 7.37 0.04 26.06
CA ILE A 391 7.59 0.80 24.84
C ILE A 391 6.50 0.60 23.76
N VAL A 392 5.49 -0.24 24.01
CA VAL A 392 4.33 -0.38 23.11
C VAL A 392 3.21 0.53 23.60
N GLY A 393 2.91 1.57 22.83
CA GLY A 393 1.90 2.56 23.18
C GLY A 393 0.48 2.20 22.68
N ASP A 394 0.39 1.60 21.49
CA ASP A 394 -0.87 1.27 20.86
C ASP A 394 -0.72 0.12 19.86
N VAL A 395 -1.78 -0.67 19.71
CA VAL A 395 -1.92 -1.69 18.66
C VAL A 395 -3.24 -1.46 17.95
N ARG A 396 -3.20 -1.21 16.66
CA ARG A 396 -4.35 -0.80 15.86
C ARG A 396 -4.35 -1.38 14.44
N GLY A 397 -5.46 -1.26 13.76
CA GLY A 397 -5.59 -1.69 12.36
C GLY A 397 -6.89 -2.43 12.09
N ARG A 398 -6.98 -3.09 10.93
CA ARG A 398 -8.08 -3.98 10.54
C ARG A 398 -7.55 -5.11 9.66
N GLY A 399 -8.02 -6.33 9.90
CA GLY A 399 -7.57 -7.51 9.16
C GLY A 399 -6.04 -7.66 9.20
N LEU A 400 -5.41 -7.79 8.07
CA LEU A 400 -3.95 -7.92 7.92
C LEU A 400 -3.25 -6.58 7.61
N MET A 401 -3.78 -5.48 8.13
CA MET A 401 -3.16 -4.16 8.14
C MET A 401 -3.02 -3.70 9.59
N ILE A 402 -1.89 -4.05 10.24
CA ILE A 402 -1.68 -3.90 11.69
C ILE A 402 -0.51 -2.98 11.97
N GLY A 403 -0.74 -1.95 12.79
CA GLY A 403 0.26 -1.00 13.29
C GLY A 403 0.51 -1.19 14.78
N ILE A 404 1.78 -1.25 15.17
CA ILE A 404 2.23 -1.29 16.56
C ILE A 404 3.03 -0.02 16.82
N GLU A 405 2.53 0.84 17.69
CA GLU A 405 3.17 2.12 17.98
C GLU A 405 4.23 1.98 19.06
N ILE A 406 5.44 2.43 18.78
CA ILE A 406 6.59 2.38 19.70
C ILE A 406 6.80 3.76 20.33
N VAL A 407 6.82 3.81 21.65
CA VAL A 407 6.94 5.03 22.44
C VAL A 407 8.04 4.88 23.49
N ARG A 408 8.61 6.00 23.98
CA ARG A 408 9.54 5.98 25.11
C ARG A 408 8.81 5.86 26.43
N ASP A 409 7.66 6.51 26.52
CA ASP A 409 6.81 6.52 27.71
C ASP A 409 5.35 6.51 27.30
N GLN A 410 4.59 5.56 27.80
CA GLN A 410 3.16 5.39 27.45
C GLN A 410 2.29 6.55 27.94
N ARG A 411 2.66 7.22 29.03
CA ARG A 411 1.90 8.32 29.61
C ARG A 411 2.06 9.60 28.77
N THR A 412 3.30 9.93 28.37
CA THR A 412 3.58 11.11 27.52
C THR A 412 3.35 10.82 26.05
N LYS A 413 3.33 9.54 25.67
CA LYS A 413 3.26 9.07 24.28
C LYS A 413 4.40 9.59 23.40
N GLU A 414 5.57 9.86 24.00
CA GLU A 414 6.76 10.32 23.29
C GLU A 414 7.16 9.29 22.24
N LYS A 415 7.30 9.73 20.99
CA LYS A 415 7.61 8.88 19.85
C LYS A 415 9.05 8.37 19.92
N ALA A 416 9.27 7.08 19.66
CA ALA A 416 10.57 6.43 19.70
C ALA A 416 10.98 5.84 18.34
N ALA A 417 11.34 6.71 17.40
CA ALA A 417 11.73 6.33 16.05
C ALA A 417 12.99 5.44 16.01
N ASP A 418 13.95 5.71 16.87
CA ASP A 418 15.17 4.94 17.01
C ASP A 418 14.90 3.52 17.52
N LEU A 419 14.04 3.35 18.53
CA LEU A 419 13.64 2.03 19.02
C LEU A 419 12.86 1.27 17.96
N ARG A 420 11.94 1.95 17.23
CA ARG A 420 11.23 1.35 16.10
C ARG A 420 12.20 0.84 15.05
N ASN A 421 13.21 1.62 14.67
CA ASN A 421 14.21 1.22 13.69
C ASN A 421 15.06 0.05 14.18
N ALA A 422 15.45 0.07 15.45
CA ALA A 422 16.18 -1.04 16.05
C ALA A 422 15.38 -2.35 16.06
N ILE A 423 14.06 -2.30 16.30
CA ILE A 423 13.18 -3.46 16.25
C ILE A 423 13.08 -4.01 14.81
N VAL A 424 12.97 -3.14 13.81
CA VAL A 424 12.93 -3.53 12.39
C VAL A 424 14.22 -4.25 11.99
N ASP A 425 15.37 -3.70 12.38
CA ASP A 425 16.68 -4.31 12.11
C ASP A 425 16.85 -5.66 12.82
N LEU A 426 16.50 -5.74 14.09
CA LEU A 426 16.54 -6.99 14.87
C LEU A 426 15.63 -8.07 14.25
N ALA A 427 14.43 -7.71 13.81
CA ALA A 427 13.50 -8.63 13.15
C ALA A 427 14.10 -9.19 11.86
N PHE A 428 14.73 -8.36 11.03
CA PHE A 428 15.45 -8.80 9.83
C PHE A 428 16.54 -9.82 10.16
N HIS A 429 17.37 -9.56 11.18
CA HIS A 429 18.41 -10.49 11.62
C HIS A 429 17.89 -11.80 12.23
N LYS A 430 16.58 -11.87 12.53
CA LYS A 430 15.88 -13.09 12.95
C LYS A 430 15.03 -13.72 11.83
N GLY A 431 15.16 -13.24 10.60
CA GLY A 431 14.46 -13.79 9.43
C GLY A 431 13.03 -13.27 9.21
N LEU A 432 12.63 -12.20 9.90
CA LEU A 432 11.31 -11.58 9.73
C LEU A 432 11.43 -10.23 9.03
N CYS A 433 10.85 -10.09 7.85
CA CYS A 433 10.80 -8.84 7.12
C CYS A 433 9.57 -8.03 7.51
N ILE A 434 9.77 -6.91 8.20
CA ILE A 434 8.76 -5.91 8.52
C ILE A 434 9.27 -4.53 8.12
N LEU A 435 8.40 -3.53 8.08
CA LEU A 435 8.78 -2.15 7.79
C LEU A 435 8.26 -1.19 8.87
N GLY A 436 8.87 -0.01 8.92
CA GLY A 436 8.33 1.11 9.68
C GLY A 436 7.29 1.89 8.88
N ALA A 437 6.37 2.57 9.58
CA ALA A 437 5.47 3.58 9.04
C ALA A 437 5.36 4.76 10.00
N GLY A 438 4.94 5.93 9.50
CA GLY A 438 4.95 7.15 10.30
C GLY A 438 6.31 7.43 10.88
N GLU A 439 6.33 7.98 12.09
CA GLU A 439 7.57 8.26 12.81
C GLU A 439 8.03 7.06 13.65
N ASN A 440 7.11 6.30 14.23
CA ASN A 440 7.42 5.32 15.28
C ASN A 440 6.52 4.06 15.26
N THR A 441 5.86 3.75 14.14
CA THR A 441 5.00 2.57 14.03
C THR A 441 5.73 1.42 13.33
N LEU A 442 5.68 0.21 13.89
CA LEU A 442 5.94 -1.03 13.16
C LEU A 442 4.68 -1.36 12.35
N ARG A 443 4.83 -1.67 11.07
CA ARG A 443 3.71 -2.08 10.23
C ARG A 443 3.83 -3.54 9.83
N LEU A 444 2.73 -4.28 10.03
CA LEU A 444 2.58 -5.65 9.60
C LEU A 444 1.51 -5.68 8.51
N SER A 445 1.92 -6.08 7.32
CA SER A 445 1.05 -6.19 6.14
C SER A 445 1.41 -7.42 5.32
N PRO A 446 1.40 -8.63 5.92
CA PRO A 446 1.77 -9.86 5.24
C PRO A 446 0.85 -10.15 4.05
N SER A 447 1.22 -11.09 3.20
CA SER A 447 0.30 -11.61 2.20
C SER A 447 -0.96 -12.19 2.86
N LEU A 448 -2.09 -12.17 2.13
CA LEU A 448 -3.39 -12.57 2.68
C LEU A 448 -3.51 -14.09 2.92
N LEU A 449 -2.51 -14.85 2.47
CA LEU A 449 -2.47 -16.31 2.56
C LEU A 449 -1.78 -16.85 3.83
N ILE A 450 -1.24 -15.99 4.71
CA ILE A 450 -0.53 -16.45 5.91
C ILE A 450 -1.38 -17.38 6.76
N ASP A 451 -0.72 -18.30 7.43
CA ASP A 451 -1.33 -19.23 8.39
C ASP A 451 -0.94 -18.90 9.85
N GLU A 452 -1.47 -19.66 10.79
CA GLU A 452 -1.24 -19.47 12.23
C GLU A 452 0.22 -19.74 12.63
N GLU A 453 0.89 -20.71 11.98
CA GLU A 453 2.29 -21.03 12.27
C GLU A 453 3.20 -19.83 11.92
N GLN A 454 2.95 -19.20 10.78
CA GLN A 454 3.67 -18.01 10.33
C GLN A 454 3.35 -16.79 11.21
N ALA A 455 2.09 -16.62 11.59
CA ALA A 455 1.67 -15.58 12.50
C ALA A 455 2.33 -15.72 13.88
N ASP A 456 2.36 -16.93 14.42
CA ASP A 456 3.01 -17.24 15.69
C ASP A 456 4.51 -17.00 15.66
N PHE A 457 5.17 -17.38 14.56
CA PHE A 457 6.59 -17.07 14.38
C PHE A 457 6.83 -15.56 14.42
N ALA A 458 6.05 -14.78 13.67
CA ALA A 458 6.18 -13.33 13.63
C ALA A 458 5.95 -12.70 15.01
N VAL A 459 4.90 -13.12 15.72
CA VAL A 459 4.58 -12.61 17.07
C VAL A 459 5.73 -12.91 18.04
N ARG A 460 6.23 -14.17 18.11
CA ARG A 460 7.35 -14.53 19.00
C ARG A 460 8.61 -13.73 18.66
N THR A 461 8.95 -13.62 17.39
CA THR A 461 10.12 -12.85 16.94
C THR A 461 10.03 -11.39 17.34
N LEU A 462 8.85 -10.76 17.14
CA LEU A 462 8.63 -9.37 17.54
C LEU A 462 8.67 -9.18 19.05
N GLU A 463 8.12 -10.12 19.84
CA GLU A 463 8.24 -10.07 21.30
C GLU A 463 9.71 -10.06 21.76
N GLU A 464 10.55 -10.91 21.18
CA GLU A 464 11.97 -10.93 21.47
C GLU A 464 12.66 -9.60 21.10
N CYS A 465 12.38 -9.08 19.89
CA CYS A 465 12.95 -7.82 19.42
C CYS A 465 12.55 -6.63 20.30
N ILE A 466 11.27 -6.57 20.72
CA ILE A 466 10.75 -5.51 21.60
C ILE A 466 11.42 -5.60 22.98
N ARG A 467 11.53 -6.81 23.59
CA ARG A 467 12.25 -7.00 24.87
C ARG A 467 13.73 -6.59 24.78
N GLU A 468 14.35 -6.82 23.64
CA GLU A 468 15.73 -6.43 23.43
C GLU A 468 15.87 -4.90 23.29
N ALA A 469 14.95 -4.27 22.57
CA ALA A 469 14.88 -2.81 22.43
C ALA A 469 14.57 -2.11 23.77
N GLU A 470 13.68 -2.67 24.61
CA GLU A 470 13.38 -2.14 25.95
C GLU A 470 14.61 -2.04 26.88
N LYS A 471 15.60 -2.91 26.71
CA LYS A 471 16.85 -2.85 27.51
C LYS A 471 17.71 -1.65 27.14
N LYS A 472 17.46 -1.03 25.97
CA LYS A 472 18.18 0.13 25.44
C LYS A 472 17.39 1.44 25.60
N ALA A 473 16.12 1.36 26.04
CA ALA A 473 15.24 2.49 26.28
C ALA A 473 15.50 3.09 27.67
#